data_6a0f2f6a3f261c691dd32130b6876952
#
_entry.id   6a0f2f6a3f261c691dd32130b6876952
#
_cell.length_a   1.000
_cell.length_b   1.000
_cell.length_c   1.000
_cell.angle_alpha   90.00
_cell.angle_beta   90.00
_cell.angle_gamma   90.00
#
_symmetry.space_group_name_H-M   'P 1'
#
loop_
_entity.id
_entity.type
_entity.pdbx_description
1 polymer ?
#
loop_
_entity_poly.entity_id
_entity_poly.type
_entity_poly.pdbx_seq_one_letter_code
_entity_poly.pdbx_strand_id
1 'polypeptide(L)'
;MAHCLVTGGAGFIGSHLVERLLQRGDHVRVVDDFSTGTSGNLEDVSGHESLEIRNGAITDPALLESSIQGMDVVFHLAAAVGVKLVAENPVRTIHTNIYPTELLLRLASEDRLPFFLASTSEVYGKNPKATWTEEDDLQLGPTSRPRWAYGCSKAIDEFLGLAYHRQRGLPVVVGRFFNVVGPRQVGAYGMVIPRFVDQALDGGPVVVYDDGSQIRCFAHVHEVVNSILGLMDEPGAAGSVFNIGSDQPVSIRQLAERVVAKMGGEIPIEHIAYSEAYGEDFEDIQRRVPEVDKLERAIGSKPNMTLDEILDDIIAWRRAGRSDGDARAESGERV
;
A
#
# COMPACT_ATOMS: atom_id res chain seq x y z
N MET A 1 7.02 11.91 21.77
CA MET A 1 6.90 10.48 22.12
C MET A 1 5.41 10.20 22.26
N ALA A 2 4.84 9.52 21.28
CA ALA A 2 3.42 9.22 21.21
C ALA A 2 3.20 7.69 21.22
N HIS A 3 2.01 7.25 21.66
CA HIS A 3 1.59 5.85 21.56
C HIS A 3 0.77 5.68 20.28
N CYS A 4 1.32 4.92 19.31
CA CYS A 4 0.78 4.74 17.97
C CYS A 4 0.17 3.36 17.81
N LEU A 5 -1.09 3.26 17.38
CA LEU A 5 -1.67 2.02 16.89
C LEU A 5 -1.46 1.92 15.38
N VAL A 6 -0.82 0.84 14.92
CA VAL A 6 -0.64 0.55 13.50
C VAL A 6 -1.33 -0.77 13.17
N THR A 7 -2.44 -0.73 12.46
CA THR A 7 -3.04 -1.96 11.92
C THR A 7 -2.42 -2.29 10.57
N GLY A 8 -2.14 -3.55 10.30
CA GLY A 8 -1.38 -3.96 9.11
C GLY A 8 0.12 -3.63 9.22
N GLY A 9 0.65 -3.54 10.45
CA GLY A 9 2.03 -3.13 10.69
C GLY A 9 3.09 -4.15 10.27
N ALA A 10 2.73 -5.42 10.05
CA ALA A 10 3.62 -6.43 9.48
C ALA A 10 3.55 -6.52 7.94
N GLY A 11 2.68 -5.72 7.32
CA GLY A 11 2.58 -5.58 5.87
C GLY A 11 3.73 -4.76 5.27
N PHE A 12 3.72 -4.64 3.94
CA PHE A 12 4.75 -3.91 3.20
C PHE A 12 4.91 -2.46 3.69
N ILE A 13 3.88 -1.61 3.54
CA ILE A 13 3.97 -0.18 3.94
C ILE A 13 4.03 -0.07 5.48
N GLY A 14 3.23 -0.89 6.18
CA GLY A 14 3.13 -0.85 7.63
C GLY A 14 4.45 -1.10 8.34
N SER A 15 5.26 -2.04 7.89
CA SER A 15 6.55 -2.34 8.53
C SER A 15 7.56 -1.20 8.43
N HIS A 16 7.61 -0.51 7.29
CA HIS A 16 8.43 0.70 7.15
C HIS A 16 7.91 1.87 8.02
N LEU A 17 6.57 1.98 8.16
CA LEU A 17 5.99 2.98 9.07
C LEU A 17 6.33 2.67 10.53
N VAL A 18 6.22 1.40 10.95
CA VAL A 18 6.59 0.96 12.31
C VAL A 18 8.04 1.32 12.63
N GLU A 19 8.97 0.97 11.74
CA GLU A 19 10.39 1.33 11.93
C GLU A 19 10.59 2.83 12.06
N ARG A 20 9.92 3.61 11.21
CA ARG A 20 10.07 5.07 11.22
C ARG A 20 9.50 5.70 12.49
N LEU A 21 8.38 5.19 13.01
CA LEU A 21 7.81 5.62 14.30
C LEU A 21 8.74 5.29 15.47
N LEU A 22 9.29 4.06 15.51
CA LEU A 22 10.26 3.67 16.54
C LEU A 22 11.53 4.53 16.47
N GLN A 23 12.07 4.81 15.28
CA GLN A 23 13.21 5.72 15.08
C GLN A 23 12.91 7.15 15.55
N ARG A 24 11.65 7.59 15.48
CA ARG A 24 11.18 8.88 16.01
C ARG A 24 11.09 8.90 17.55
N GLY A 25 11.21 7.71 18.17
CA GLY A 25 11.11 7.51 19.62
C GLY A 25 9.69 7.28 20.13
N ASP A 26 8.75 6.93 19.23
CA ASP A 26 7.38 6.62 19.60
C ASP A 26 7.23 5.18 20.11
N HIS A 27 6.18 4.93 20.89
CA HIS A 27 5.73 3.59 21.26
C HIS A 27 4.75 3.08 20.20
N VAL A 28 4.97 1.90 19.66
CA VAL A 28 4.17 1.35 18.57
C VAL A 28 3.49 0.07 18.99
N ARG A 29 2.16 0.03 18.86
CA ARG A 29 1.37 -1.20 18.94
C ARG A 29 0.93 -1.60 17.55
N VAL A 30 1.33 -2.79 17.12
CA VAL A 30 0.93 -3.39 15.84
C VAL A 30 -0.22 -4.36 16.07
N VAL A 31 -1.23 -4.33 15.20
CA VAL A 31 -2.25 -5.38 15.06
C VAL A 31 -2.16 -5.94 13.65
N ASP A 32 -1.84 -7.23 13.51
CA ASP A 32 -1.69 -7.92 12.23
C ASP A 32 -1.97 -9.41 12.39
N ASP A 33 -2.64 -10.02 11.42
CA ASP A 33 -2.92 -11.47 11.42
C ASP A 33 -1.92 -12.25 10.55
N PHE A 34 -0.94 -11.55 9.97
CA PHE A 34 0.07 -12.10 9.06
C PHE A 34 -0.51 -12.80 7.82
N SER A 35 -1.74 -12.49 7.44
CA SER A 35 -2.39 -13.10 6.27
C SER A 35 -1.79 -12.66 4.95
N THR A 36 -1.23 -11.44 4.90
CA THR A 36 -0.52 -10.87 3.73
C THR A 36 0.84 -10.31 4.11
N GLY A 37 1.00 -9.86 5.34
CA GLY A 37 2.27 -9.49 5.96
C GLY A 37 3.04 -10.71 6.45
N THR A 38 4.23 -10.48 6.97
CA THR A 38 5.08 -11.52 7.56
C THR A 38 5.83 -10.97 8.76
N SER A 39 6.08 -11.82 9.77
CA SER A 39 6.91 -11.47 10.93
C SER A 39 8.32 -11.04 10.53
N GLY A 40 8.87 -11.60 9.44
CA GLY A 40 10.17 -11.21 8.89
C GLY A 40 10.26 -9.73 8.50
N ASN A 41 9.15 -9.08 8.16
CA ASN A 41 9.14 -7.63 7.89
C ASN A 41 9.40 -6.76 9.14
N LEU A 42 9.26 -7.33 10.34
CA LEU A 42 9.51 -6.66 11.62
C LEU A 42 10.73 -7.25 12.36
N GLU A 43 11.51 -8.12 11.72
CA GLU A 43 12.63 -8.82 12.35
C GLU A 43 13.66 -7.84 12.95
N ASP A 44 14.03 -6.81 12.17
CA ASP A 44 15.02 -5.81 12.58
C ASP A 44 14.62 -5.00 13.83
N VAL A 45 13.32 -4.92 14.14
CA VAL A 45 12.78 -4.17 15.27
C VAL A 45 12.08 -5.04 16.31
N SER A 46 12.07 -6.37 16.13
CA SER A 46 11.31 -7.32 16.96
C SER A 46 11.68 -7.29 18.45
N GLY A 47 12.92 -6.90 18.78
CA GLY A 47 13.42 -6.75 20.16
C GLY A 47 13.30 -5.32 20.72
N HIS A 48 12.69 -4.39 20.00
CA HIS A 48 12.60 -2.99 20.45
C HIS A 48 11.64 -2.86 21.63
N GLU A 49 12.08 -2.25 22.74
CA GLU A 49 11.29 -2.12 23.99
C GLU A 49 9.99 -1.33 23.84
N SER A 50 9.92 -0.45 22.85
CA SER A 50 8.73 0.37 22.52
C SER A 50 7.83 -0.28 21.47
N LEU A 51 8.04 -1.54 21.08
CA LEU A 51 7.21 -2.27 20.11
C LEU A 51 6.38 -3.35 20.81
N GLU A 52 5.07 -3.28 20.63
CA GLU A 52 4.12 -4.34 21.04
C GLU A 52 3.46 -4.90 19.78
N ILE A 53 3.52 -6.21 19.57
CA ILE A 53 2.87 -6.90 18.44
C ILE A 53 1.72 -7.75 18.97
N ARG A 54 0.50 -7.48 18.49
CA ARG A 54 -0.71 -8.24 18.75
C ARG A 54 -1.10 -9.03 17.50
N ASN A 55 -0.90 -10.34 17.55
CA ASN A 55 -1.31 -11.22 16.47
C ASN A 55 -2.81 -11.46 16.51
N GLY A 56 -3.51 -11.08 15.45
CA GLY A 56 -4.94 -11.31 15.29
C GLY A 56 -5.56 -10.50 14.19
N ALA A 57 -6.73 -10.94 13.75
CA ALA A 57 -7.44 -10.30 12.66
C ALA A 57 -8.11 -9.00 13.10
N ILE A 58 -8.04 -7.96 12.27
CA ILE A 58 -8.75 -6.68 12.52
C ILE A 58 -10.27 -6.82 12.58
N THR A 59 -10.81 -7.96 12.11
CA THR A 59 -12.23 -8.29 12.20
C THR A 59 -12.67 -8.78 13.59
N ASP A 60 -11.73 -8.94 14.54
CA ASP A 60 -12.03 -9.22 15.94
C ASP A 60 -12.28 -7.92 16.72
N PRO A 61 -13.52 -7.64 17.13
CA PRO A 61 -13.84 -6.39 17.83
C PRO A 61 -13.13 -6.26 19.18
N ALA A 62 -13.01 -7.37 19.95
CA ALA A 62 -12.39 -7.33 21.27
C ALA A 62 -10.89 -7.02 21.17
N LEU A 63 -10.22 -7.55 20.13
CA LEU A 63 -8.83 -7.21 19.84
C LEU A 63 -8.68 -5.72 19.52
N LEU A 64 -9.52 -5.15 18.66
CA LEU A 64 -9.44 -3.73 18.31
C LEU A 64 -9.77 -2.82 19.49
N GLU A 65 -10.85 -3.12 20.25
CA GLU A 65 -11.24 -2.38 21.44
C GLU A 65 -10.13 -2.35 22.49
N SER A 66 -9.45 -3.46 22.73
CA SER A 66 -8.32 -3.49 23.67
C SER A 66 -7.06 -2.85 23.10
N SER A 67 -6.88 -2.88 21.76
CA SER A 67 -5.66 -2.37 21.12
C SER A 67 -5.63 -0.84 20.98
N ILE A 68 -6.78 -0.18 20.91
CA ILE A 68 -6.84 1.28 20.81
C ILE A 68 -6.68 1.96 22.17
N GLN A 69 -6.87 1.24 23.28
CA GLN A 69 -6.77 1.81 24.62
C GLN A 69 -5.36 2.34 24.91
N GLY A 70 -5.30 3.60 25.37
CA GLY A 70 -4.06 4.27 25.72
C GLY A 70 -3.21 4.72 24.51
N MET A 71 -3.80 4.73 23.31
CA MET A 71 -3.15 5.26 22.11
C MET A 71 -3.41 6.75 21.94
N ASP A 72 -2.44 7.44 21.34
CA ASP A 72 -2.51 8.88 21.01
C ASP A 72 -2.88 9.08 19.53
N VAL A 73 -2.59 8.09 18.65
CA VAL A 73 -2.82 8.18 17.21
C VAL A 73 -3.05 6.79 16.61
N VAL A 74 -3.87 6.72 15.55
CA VAL A 74 -4.17 5.49 14.80
C VAL A 74 -3.71 5.63 13.35
N PHE A 75 -2.94 4.65 12.89
CA PHE A 75 -2.57 4.43 11.48
C PHE A 75 -3.27 3.16 11.00
N HIS A 76 -4.35 3.32 10.24
CA HIS A 76 -5.14 2.18 9.74
C HIS A 76 -4.71 1.83 8.32
N LEU A 77 -3.77 0.85 8.21
CA LEU A 77 -3.26 0.36 6.92
C LEU A 77 -3.74 -1.04 6.58
N ALA A 78 -4.26 -1.79 7.56
CA ALA A 78 -4.78 -3.13 7.33
C ALA A 78 -5.98 -3.11 6.37
N ALA A 79 -5.91 -3.91 5.32
CA ALA A 79 -6.98 -4.11 4.34
C ALA A 79 -6.78 -5.42 3.59
N ALA A 80 -7.87 -6.02 3.12
CA ALA A 80 -7.79 -7.09 2.12
C ALA A 80 -7.50 -6.45 0.75
N VAL A 81 -6.28 -6.65 0.23
CA VAL A 81 -5.78 -6.05 -1.01
C VAL A 81 -5.28 -7.11 -1.99
N GLY A 82 -5.23 -6.75 -3.28
CA GLY A 82 -4.71 -7.59 -4.35
C GLY A 82 -5.78 -8.04 -5.32
N VAL A 83 -5.51 -7.82 -6.61
CA VAL A 83 -6.48 -8.04 -7.72
C VAL A 83 -7.04 -9.47 -7.70
N LYS A 84 -6.18 -10.46 -7.49
CA LYS A 84 -6.59 -11.87 -7.44
C LYS A 84 -7.46 -12.17 -6.22
N LEU A 85 -7.06 -11.72 -5.02
CA LEU A 85 -7.81 -11.95 -3.78
C LEU A 85 -9.21 -11.31 -3.86
N VAL A 86 -9.29 -10.09 -4.38
CA VAL A 86 -10.56 -9.35 -4.55
C VAL A 86 -11.49 -10.07 -5.50
N ALA A 87 -10.96 -10.60 -6.62
CA ALA A 87 -11.76 -11.33 -7.61
C ALA A 87 -12.28 -12.68 -7.06
N GLU A 88 -11.45 -13.41 -6.32
CA GLU A 88 -11.78 -14.73 -5.77
C GLU A 88 -12.65 -14.66 -4.51
N ASN A 89 -12.48 -13.64 -3.67
CA ASN A 89 -13.12 -13.52 -2.35
C ASN A 89 -13.73 -12.13 -2.10
N PRO A 90 -14.66 -11.63 -2.93
CA PRO A 90 -15.18 -10.27 -2.80
C PRO A 90 -15.94 -10.02 -1.48
N VAL A 91 -16.65 -11.02 -0.94
CA VAL A 91 -17.36 -10.90 0.34
C VAL A 91 -16.37 -10.67 1.48
N ARG A 92 -15.30 -11.46 1.54
CA ARG A 92 -14.23 -11.27 2.54
C ARG A 92 -13.59 -9.89 2.40
N THR A 93 -13.28 -9.47 1.17
CA THR A 93 -12.68 -8.16 0.89
C THR A 93 -13.55 -7.03 1.43
N ILE A 94 -14.85 -7.02 1.09
CA ILE A 94 -15.79 -5.98 1.54
C ILE A 94 -15.90 -5.97 3.07
N HIS A 95 -16.08 -7.13 3.68
CA HIS A 95 -16.23 -7.25 5.13
C HIS A 95 -14.96 -6.81 5.88
N THR A 96 -13.78 -7.27 5.44
CA THR A 96 -12.51 -6.95 6.08
C THR A 96 -12.13 -5.48 5.95
N ASN A 97 -12.54 -4.80 4.88
CA ASN A 97 -12.21 -3.39 4.70
C ASN A 97 -13.18 -2.48 5.46
N ILE A 98 -14.49 -2.69 5.37
CA ILE A 98 -15.48 -1.74 5.89
C ILE A 98 -15.71 -1.88 7.39
N TYR A 99 -15.98 -3.09 7.87
CA TYR A 99 -16.39 -3.31 9.26
C TYR A 99 -15.33 -2.88 10.29
N PRO A 100 -14.05 -3.27 10.17
CA PRO A 100 -13.01 -2.82 11.11
C PRO A 100 -12.75 -1.33 11.02
N THR A 101 -12.83 -0.74 9.82
CA THR A 101 -12.66 0.70 9.61
C THR A 101 -13.73 1.48 10.35
N GLU A 102 -15.02 1.10 10.23
CA GLU A 102 -16.11 1.73 10.96
C GLU A 102 -15.90 1.60 12.47
N LEU A 103 -15.56 0.42 12.96
CA LEU A 103 -15.31 0.16 14.38
C LEU A 103 -14.17 1.04 14.92
N LEU A 104 -13.03 1.10 14.23
CA LEU A 104 -11.89 1.91 14.64
C LEU A 104 -12.21 3.43 14.62
N LEU A 105 -12.92 3.92 13.59
CA LEU A 105 -13.35 5.31 13.52
C LEU A 105 -14.30 5.65 14.68
N ARG A 106 -15.22 4.74 15.02
CA ARG A 106 -16.11 4.92 16.17
C ARG A 106 -15.34 5.02 17.48
N LEU A 107 -14.44 4.06 17.74
CA LEU A 107 -13.60 4.03 18.94
C LEU A 107 -12.68 5.25 19.02
N ALA A 108 -11.98 5.58 17.94
CA ALA A 108 -11.12 6.76 17.88
C ALA A 108 -11.89 8.08 18.11
N SER A 109 -13.17 8.11 17.72
CA SER A 109 -14.01 9.32 17.89
C SER A 109 -14.38 9.63 19.33
N GLU A 110 -14.30 8.65 20.25
CA GLU A 110 -14.61 8.85 21.68
C GLU A 110 -13.62 9.82 22.31
N ASP A 111 -12.31 9.65 22.00
CA ASP A 111 -11.24 10.51 22.50
C ASP A 111 -10.66 11.46 21.42
N ARG A 112 -11.26 11.49 20.22
CA ARG A 112 -10.83 12.29 19.07
C ARG A 112 -9.38 12.03 18.69
N LEU A 113 -8.95 10.76 18.68
CA LEU A 113 -7.59 10.37 18.33
C LEU A 113 -7.31 10.70 16.85
N PRO A 114 -6.22 11.41 16.52
CA PRO A 114 -5.79 11.57 15.14
C PRO A 114 -5.75 10.23 14.41
N PHE A 115 -6.30 10.19 13.19
CA PHE A 115 -6.55 8.95 12.47
C PHE A 115 -6.06 9.07 11.02
N PHE A 116 -5.05 8.28 10.65
CA PHE A 116 -4.67 8.11 9.25
C PHE A 116 -5.43 6.92 8.65
N LEU A 117 -6.16 7.16 7.59
CA LEU A 117 -6.90 6.16 6.83
C LEU A 117 -6.21 5.90 5.49
N ALA A 118 -5.64 4.71 5.33
CA ALA A 118 -5.09 4.29 4.05
C ALA A 118 -6.20 4.00 3.03
N SER A 119 -6.18 4.74 1.92
CA SER A 119 -7.01 4.55 0.76
C SER A 119 -6.15 4.24 -0.48
N THR A 120 -6.73 4.26 -1.65
CA THR A 120 -6.12 3.79 -2.89
C THR A 120 -6.55 4.62 -4.10
N SER A 121 -5.68 4.72 -5.10
CA SER A 121 -6.06 5.26 -6.43
C SER A 121 -7.11 4.44 -7.16
N GLU A 122 -7.41 3.22 -6.72
CA GLU A 122 -8.48 2.38 -7.28
C GLU A 122 -9.88 3.01 -7.12
N VAL A 123 -10.06 3.93 -6.16
CA VAL A 123 -11.33 4.65 -5.96
C VAL A 123 -11.73 5.51 -7.18
N TYR A 124 -10.75 6.00 -7.94
CA TYR A 124 -11.01 6.76 -9.17
C TYR A 124 -11.62 5.92 -10.29
N GLY A 125 -11.39 4.61 -10.27
CA GLY A 125 -11.97 3.67 -11.23
C GLY A 125 -11.55 3.97 -12.67
N LYS A 126 -12.54 4.19 -13.53
CA LYS A 126 -12.40 4.46 -14.97
C LYS A 126 -12.36 5.97 -15.29
N ASN A 127 -11.95 6.82 -14.37
CA ASN A 127 -11.87 8.26 -14.60
C ASN A 127 -11.04 8.56 -15.86
N PRO A 128 -11.58 9.26 -16.87
CA PRO A 128 -10.93 9.44 -18.17
C PRO A 128 -9.86 10.53 -18.20
N LYS A 129 -9.69 11.29 -17.11
CA LYS A 129 -8.72 12.39 -17.05
C LYS A 129 -7.28 11.89 -17.16
N ALA A 130 -6.41 12.70 -17.72
CA ALA A 130 -5.00 12.39 -17.88
C ALA A 130 -4.24 12.35 -16.54
N THR A 131 -4.65 13.19 -15.59
CA THR A 131 -4.18 13.24 -14.20
C THR A 131 -5.38 13.32 -13.26
N TRP A 132 -5.27 12.74 -12.09
CA TRP A 132 -6.37 12.64 -11.13
C TRP A 132 -6.12 13.51 -9.90
N THR A 133 -7.09 14.35 -9.60
CA THR A 133 -7.13 15.21 -8.40
C THR A 133 -8.07 14.60 -7.36
N GLU A 134 -7.91 14.99 -6.10
CA GLU A 134 -8.74 14.49 -5.01
C GLU A 134 -10.22 14.86 -5.13
N GLU A 135 -10.52 15.92 -5.88
CA GLU A 135 -11.88 16.42 -6.13
C GLU A 135 -12.56 15.77 -7.36
N ASP A 136 -11.88 14.83 -8.02
CA ASP A 136 -12.44 14.15 -9.17
C ASP A 136 -13.53 13.14 -8.78
N ASP A 137 -14.54 13.01 -9.65
CA ASP A 137 -15.59 12.00 -9.50
C ASP A 137 -15.01 10.58 -9.50
N LEU A 138 -15.55 9.72 -8.63
CA LEU A 138 -15.23 8.30 -8.59
C LEU A 138 -16.09 7.56 -9.63
N GLN A 139 -15.45 6.93 -10.63
CA GLN A 139 -16.13 6.30 -11.77
C GLN A 139 -15.89 4.78 -11.79
N LEU A 140 -16.38 4.09 -10.80
CA LEU A 140 -16.28 2.63 -10.71
C LEU A 140 -17.06 1.95 -11.85
N GLY A 141 -16.65 0.72 -12.20
CA GLY A 141 -17.38 -0.11 -13.15
C GLY A 141 -18.63 -0.75 -12.53
N PRO A 142 -19.34 -1.58 -13.31
CA PRO A 142 -20.61 -2.20 -12.87
C PRO A 142 -20.36 -3.17 -11.70
N THR A 143 -21.35 -3.27 -10.80
CA THR A 143 -21.28 -4.14 -9.61
C THR A 143 -21.22 -5.64 -9.94
N SER A 144 -21.54 -6.02 -11.17
CA SER A 144 -21.37 -7.38 -11.69
C SER A 144 -19.89 -7.76 -11.93
N ARG A 145 -18.95 -6.82 -11.85
CA ARG A 145 -17.53 -7.06 -11.99
C ARG A 145 -16.84 -7.00 -10.61
N PRO A 146 -16.43 -8.13 -10.02
CA PRO A 146 -15.84 -8.19 -8.66
C PRO A 146 -14.63 -7.29 -8.47
N ARG A 147 -13.86 -7.02 -9.54
CA ARG A 147 -12.69 -6.14 -9.52
C ARG A 147 -12.96 -4.79 -8.82
N TRP A 148 -14.15 -4.24 -8.97
CA TRP A 148 -14.49 -2.91 -8.44
C TRP A 148 -14.83 -2.92 -6.95
N ALA A 149 -15.01 -4.10 -6.35
CA ALA A 149 -15.40 -4.24 -4.94
C ALA A 149 -14.37 -3.59 -3.99
N TYR A 150 -13.07 -3.72 -4.30
CA TYR A 150 -12.01 -3.12 -3.50
C TYR A 150 -12.05 -1.59 -3.55
N GLY A 151 -12.05 -0.99 -4.74
CA GLY A 151 -12.15 0.46 -4.88
C GLY A 151 -13.43 1.02 -4.23
N CYS A 152 -14.56 0.29 -4.38
CA CYS A 152 -15.82 0.65 -3.76
C CYS A 152 -15.73 0.61 -2.22
N SER A 153 -15.18 -0.44 -1.62
CA SER A 153 -15.03 -0.56 -0.17
C SER A 153 -14.16 0.56 0.39
N LYS A 154 -13.05 0.89 -0.28
CA LYS A 154 -12.17 2.00 0.14
C LYS A 154 -12.85 3.36 -0.02
N ALA A 155 -13.68 3.57 -1.06
CA ALA A 155 -14.49 4.78 -1.20
C ALA A 155 -15.49 4.93 -0.04
N ILE A 156 -16.12 3.83 0.40
CA ILE A 156 -16.99 3.83 1.58
C ILE A 156 -16.21 4.20 2.84
N ASP A 157 -15.00 3.66 3.02
CA ASP A 157 -14.12 4.01 4.14
C ASP A 157 -13.78 5.50 4.17
N GLU A 158 -13.49 6.11 3.01
CA GLU A 158 -13.27 7.56 2.89
C GLU A 158 -14.51 8.35 3.31
N PHE A 159 -15.71 7.98 2.80
CA PHE A 159 -16.97 8.64 3.21
C PHE A 159 -17.21 8.53 4.70
N LEU A 160 -16.96 7.37 5.31
CA LEU A 160 -17.06 7.17 6.76
C LEU A 160 -16.07 8.07 7.51
N GLY A 161 -14.78 8.04 7.17
CA GLY A 161 -13.75 8.86 7.81
C GLY A 161 -14.09 10.35 7.78
N LEU A 162 -14.46 10.88 6.61
CA LEU A 162 -14.86 12.27 6.44
C LEU A 162 -16.20 12.61 7.15
N ALA A 163 -17.12 11.65 7.27
CA ALA A 163 -18.36 11.83 8.03
C ALA A 163 -18.08 11.91 9.55
N TYR A 164 -17.22 11.04 10.08
CA TYR A 164 -16.77 11.10 11.48
C TYR A 164 -16.05 12.42 11.77
N HIS A 165 -15.22 12.91 10.85
CA HIS A 165 -14.60 14.24 10.99
C HIS A 165 -15.66 15.32 11.10
N ARG A 166 -16.61 15.41 10.15
CA ARG A 166 -17.64 16.47 10.14
C ARG A 166 -18.60 16.41 11.30
N GLN A 167 -19.02 15.20 11.73
CA GLN A 167 -20.08 15.03 12.72
C GLN A 167 -19.56 14.96 14.16
N ARG A 168 -18.32 14.46 14.36
CA ARG A 168 -17.75 14.21 15.69
C ARG A 168 -16.44 14.95 15.96
N GLY A 169 -15.89 15.64 14.95
CA GLY A 169 -14.62 16.35 15.06
C GLY A 169 -13.41 15.42 15.17
N LEU A 170 -13.54 14.17 14.68
CA LEU A 170 -12.40 13.25 14.63
C LEU A 170 -11.36 13.77 13.62
N PRO A 171 -10.08 13.99 14.01
CA PRO A 171 -9.05 14.43 13.08
C PRO A 171 -8.65 13.28 12.14
N VAL A 172 -9.34 13.12 11.01
CA VAL A 172 -9.06 12.08 10.01
C VAL A 172 -8.28 12.65 8.83
N VAL A 173 -7.20 12.00 8.46
CA VAL A 173 -6.47 12.24 7.21
C VAL A 173 -6.62 11.00 6.33
N VAL A 174 -7.03 11.18 5.08
CA VAL A 174 -7.18 10.09 4.12
C VAL A 174 -6.05 10.16 3.09
N GLY A 175 -5.29 9.07 2.93
CA GLY A 175 -4.22 8.95 1.93
C GLY A 175 -4.59 7.98 0.81
N ARG A 176 -4.80 8.47 -0.42
CA ARG A 176 -4.97 7.65 -1.63
C ARG A 176 -3.62 7.26 -2.19
N PHE A 177 -3.18 6.03 -1.96
CA PHE A 177 -1.90 5.54 -2.45
C PHE A 177 -1.90 5.24 -3.95
N PHE A 178 -0.83 5.69 -4.64
CA PHE A 178 -0.55 5.41 -6.05
C PHE A 178 0.72 4.55 -6.18
N ASN A 179 0.54 3.27 -6.52
CA ASN A 179 1.60 2.28 -6.79
C ASN A 179 2.87 2.47 -5.92
N VAL A 180 2.70 2.28 -4.63
CA VAL A 180 3.83 2.28 -3.69
C VAL A 180 4.70 1.06 -3.96
N VAL A 181 6.02 1.25 -3.99
CA VAL A 181 7.01 0.20 -4.31
C VAL A 181 8.23 0.32 -3.41
N GLY A 182 8.98 -0.76 -3.25
CA GLY A 182 10.17 -0.79 -2.41
C GLY A 182 10.48 -2.17 -1.83
N PRO A 183 11.50 -2.27 -0.97
CA PRO A 183 11.82 -3.47 -0.20
C PRO A 183 10.61 -4.05 0.54
N ARG A 184 10.57 -5.37 0.74
CA ARG A 184 9.47 -6.13 1.41
C ARG A 184 8.17 -6.22 0.60
N GLN A 185 8.07 -5.59 -0.58
CA GLN A 185 6.91 -5.79 -1.44
C GLN A 185 6.96 -7.16 -2.12
N VAL A 186 5.86 -7.92 -2.04
CA VAL A 186 5.75 -9.24 -2.68
C VAL A 186 5.03 -9.15 -4.02
N GLY A 187 5.46 -9.95 -5.02
CA GLY A 187 4.87 -9.99 -6.36
C GLY A 187 3.54 -10.77 -6.45
N ALA A 188 3.19 -11.55 -5.41
CA ALA A 188 2.09 -12.52 -5.43
C ALA A 188 0.69 -11.91 -5.71
N TYR A 189 0.49 -10.61 -5.45
CA TYR A 189 -0.81 -9.95 -5.56
C TYR A 189 -0.97 -9.08 -6.81
N GLY A 190 -0.16 -9.35 -7.87
CA GLY A 190 -0.24 -8.60 -9.13
C GLY A 190 0.62 -7.33 -9.16
N MET A 191 1.58 -7.22 -8.24
CA MET A 191 2.50 -6.08 -8.18
C MET A 191 3.58 -6.21 -9.26
N VAL A 192 3.62 -5.27 -10.22
CA VAL A 192 4.40 -5.40 -11.45
C VAL A 192 5.92 -5.35 -11.22
N ILE A 193 6.43 -4.41 -10.38
CA ILE A 193 7.88 -4.26 -10.18
C ILE A 193 8.50 -5.48 -9.51
N PRO A 194 8.00 -5.99 -8.36
CA PRO A 194 8.55 -7.21 -7.77
C PRO A 194 8.54 -8.38 -8.74
N ARG A 195 7.45 -8.57 -9.51
CA ARG A 195 7.33 -9.64 -10.48
C ARG A 195 8.39 -9.54 -11.59
N PHE A 196 8.59 -8.36 -12.17
CA PHE A 196 9.61 -8.14 -13.22
C PHE A 196 11.03 -8.36 -12.69
N VAL A 197 11.32 -7.86 -11.50
CA VAL A 197 12.62 -8.04 -10.86
C VAL A 197 12.88 -9.51 -10.55
N ASP A 198 11.89 -10.24 -9.99
CA ASP A 198 12.04 -11.68 -9.70
C ASP A 198 12.24 -12.48 -10.98
N GLN A 199 11.42 -12.27 -12.04
CA GLN A 199 11.59 -12.91 -13.34
C GLN A 199 12.97 -12.65 -13.93
N ALA A 200 13.45 -11.40 -13.86
CA ALA A 200 14.76 -11.05 -14.39
C ALA A 200 15.93 -11.67 -13.58
N LEU A 201 15.81 -11.74 -12.25
CA LEU A 201 16.80 -12.41 -11.39
C LEU A 201 16.84 -13.92 -11.60
N ASP A 202 15.71 -14.55 -11.99
CA ASP A 202 15.62 -15.97 -12.32
C ASP A 202 16.15 -16.29 -13.73
N GLY A 203 16.54 -15.25 -14.51
CA GLY A 203 17.02 -15.41 -15.91
C GLY A 203 15.92 -15.79 -16.89
N GLY A 204 14.66 -15.76 -16.47
CA GLY A 204 13.49 -16.01 -17.32
C GLY A 204 13.00 -14.74 -18.02
N PRO A 205 12.04 -14.84 -18.96
CA PRO A 205 11.51 -13.68 -19.64
C PRO A 205 10.78 -12.78 -18.69
N VAL A 206 10.91 -11.45 -18.89
CA VAL A 206 10.05 -10.46 -18.25
C VAL A 206 8.72 -10.42 -19.00
N VAL A 207 7.63 -10.84 -18.32
CA VAL A 207 6.32 -11.00 -18.95
C VAL A 207 5.50 -9.73 -18.80
N VAL A 208 5.21 -9.06 -19.90
CA VAL A 208 4.35 -7.87 -20.01
C VAL A 208 2.96 -8.30 -20.46
N TYR A 209 1.92 -7.78 -19.81
CA TYR A 209 0.54 -8.04 -20.23
C TYR A 209 0.10 -7.07 -21.32
N ASP A 210 -0.54 -7.59 -22.36
CA ASP A 210 -0.90 -6.89 -23.60
C ASP A 210 0.34 -6.21 -24.24
N ASP A 211 0.17 -4.99 -24.73
CA ASP A 211 1.22 -4.23 -25.40
C ASP A 211 2.12 -3.42 -24.43
N GLY A 212 1.81 -3.43 -23.13
CA GLY A 212 2.53 -2.67 -22.10
C GLY A 212 2.35 -1.16 -22.19
N SER A 213 1.33 -0.66 -22.89
CA SER A 213 1.05 0.77 -23.02
C SER A 213 0.44 1.41 -21.78
N GLN A 214 0.03 0.61 -20.79
CA GLN A 214 -0.55 1.11 -19.54
C GLN A 214 0.43 2.03 -18.83
N ILE A 215 -0.08 3.20 -18.36
CA ILE A 215 0.73 4.21 -17.70
C ILE A 215 0.55 4.14 -16.18
N ARG A 216 1.66 4.13 -15.46
CA ARG A 216 1.72 4.14 -13.99
C ARG A 216 2.75 5.15 -13.53
N CYS A 217 2.61 5.59 -12.27
CA CYS A 217 3.64 6.29 -11.52
C CYS A 217 4.00 5.43 -10.32
N PHE A 218 5.27 5.42 -9.93
CA PHE A 218 5.76 4.62 -8.81
C PHE A 218 6.40 5.51 -7.77
N ALA A 219 6.00 5.36 -6.51
CA ALA A 219 6.57 6.08 -5.38
C ALA A 219 7.28 5.11 -4.44
N HIS A 220 8.47 5.48 -4.00
CA HIS A 220 9.22 4.67 -3.04
C HIS A 220 8.54 4.66 -1.67
N VAL A 221 8.51 3.51 -1.01
CA VAL A 221 7.82 3.32 0.26
C VAL A 221 8.31 4.27 1.36
N HIS A 222 9.60 4.59 1.40
CA HIS A 222 10.15 5.55 2.38
C HIS A 222 9.59 6.96 2.19
N GLU A 223 9.41 7.41 0.94
CA GLU A 223 8.82 8.72 0.65
C GLU A 223 7.32 8.74 0.99
N VAL A 224 6.62 7.63 0.75
CA VAL A 224 5.22 7.47 1.13
C VAL A 224 5.05 7.50 2.65
N VAL A 225 5.90 6.81 3.40
CA VAL A 225 5.91 6.84 4.87
C VAL A 225 6.21 8.26 5.39
N ASN A 226 7.17 8.96 4.79
CA ASN A 226 7.44 10.36 5.14
C ASN A 226 6.22 11.26 4.86
N SER A 227 5.50 11.01 3.75
CA SER A 227 4.27 11.75 3.43
C SER A 227 3.15 11.47 4.45
N ILE A 228 2.98 10.21 4.88
CA ILE A 228 2.02 9.84 5.93
C ILE A 228 2.31 10.61 7.21
N LEU A 229 3.56 10.58 7.68
CA LEU A 229 3.97 11.25 8.92
C LEU A 229 3.85 12.76 8.80
N GLY A 230 4.30 13.36 7.69
CA GLY A 230 4.16 14.80 7.44
C GLY A 230 2.70 15.27 7.46
N LEU A 231 1.79 14.50 6.86
CA LEU A 231 0.35 14.82 6.88
C LEU A 231 -0.25 14.67 8.28
N MET A 232 0.19 13.70 9.08
CA MET A 232 -0.29 13.52 10.44
C MET A 232 0.25 14.59 11.42
N ASP A 233 1.42 15.15 11.11
CA ASP A 233 2.02 16.25 11.87
C ASP A 233 1.48 17.64 11.42
N GLU A 234 0.71 17.71 10.30
CA GLU A 234 0.13 18.95 9.76
C GLU A 234 -1.33 19.13 10.22
N PRO A 235 -1.62 20.06 11.13
CA PRO A 235 -2.99 20.24 11.67
C PRO A 235 -4.03 20.59 10.60
N GLY A 236 -3.63 21.25 9.51
CA GLY A 236 -4.49 21.62 8.40
C GLY A 236 -4.89 20.46 7.49
N ALA A 237 -4.27 19.27 7.65
CA ALA A 237 -4.59 18.09 6.85
C ALA A 237 -5.86 17.36 7.31
N ALA A 238 -6.28 17.56 8.57
CA ALA A 238 -7.46 16.90 9.13
C ALA A 238 -8.73 17.21 8.33
N GLY A 239 -9.54 16.18 8.06
CA GLY A 239 -10.78 16.27 7.29
C GLY A 239 -10.55 16.31 5.78
N SER A 240 -9.34 15.99 5.32
CA SER A 240 -8.98 16.05 3.90
C SER A 240 -8.49 14.71 3.34
N VAL A 241 -8.61 14.59 2.02
CA VAL A 241 -8.07 13.49 1.22
C VAL A 241 -6.83 13.99 0.50
N PHE A 242 -5.79 13.14 0.40
CA PHE A 242 -4.55 13.44 -0.31
C PHE A 242 -4.15 12.30 -1.23
N ASN A 243 -3.78 12.62 -2.45
CA ASN A 243 -3.05 11.71 -3.32
C ASN A 243 -1.62 11.57 -2.82
N ILE A 244 -1.19 10.34 -2.54
CA ILE A 244 0.17 10.04 -2.10
C ILE A 244 0.82 9.14 -3.15
N GLY A 245 1.74 9.71 -3.93
CA GLY A 245 2.39 9.04 -5.04
C GLY A 245 3.36 9.94 -5.78
N SER A 246 4.01 9.39 -6.80
CA SER A 246 4.87 10.13 -7.74
C SER A 246 4.04 10.62 -8.93
N ASP A 247 4.38 11.77 -9.48
CA ASP A 247 3.82 12.35 -10.70
C ASP A 247 4.67 12.05 -11.95
N GLN A 248 5.62 11.10 -11.86
CA GLN A 248 6.50 10.69 -12.96
C GLN A 248 5.88 9.49 -13.72
N PRO A 249 5.21 9.69 -14.86
CA PRO A 249 4.54 8.62 -15.57
C PRO A 249 5.53 7.76 -16.37
N VAL A 250 5.32 6.44 -16.35
CA VAL A 250 6.06 5.47 -17.15
C VAL A 250 5.11 4.41 -17.68
N SER A 251 5.34 3.92 -18.91
CA SER A 251 4.61 2.77 -19.43
C SER A 251 5.14 1.46 -18.84
N ILE A 252 4.30 0.43 -18.77
CA ILE A 252 4.71 -0.90 -18.31
C ILE A 252 5.80 -1.49 -19.21
N ARG A 253 5.75 -1.19 -20.52
CA ARG A 253 6.82 -1.55 -21.46
C ARG A 253 8.15 -0.89 -21.09
N GLN A 254 8.16 0.43 -20.88
CA GLN A 254 9.37 1.17 -20.47
C GLN A 254 9.90 0.67 -19.12
N LEU A 255 9.02 0.30 -18.19
CA LEU A 255 9.42 -0.32 -16.93
C LEU A 255 10.15 -1.65 -17.18
N ALA A 256 9.59 -2.53 -18.01
CA ALA A 256 10.21 -3.82 -18.35
C ALA A 256 11.60 -3.62 -18.99
N GLU A 257 11.71 -2.71 -19.96
CA GLU A 257 12.98 -2.34 -20.62
C GLU A 257 14.02 -1.85 -19.61
N ARG A 258 13.64 -1.02 -18.63
CA ARG A 258 14.54 -0.52 -17.59
C ARG A 258 15.01 -1.64 -16.65
N VAL A 259 14.10 -2.55 -16.23
CA VAL A 259 14.47 -3.71 -15.41
C VAL A 259 15.47 -4.58 -16.15
N VAL A 260 15.21 -4.92 -17.42
CA VAL A 260 16.12 -5.72 -18.26
C VAL A 260 17.48 -5.03 -18.41
N ALA A 261 17.51 -3.72 -18.69
CA ALA A 261 18.76 -2.97 -18.81
C ALA A 261 19.61 -3.02 -17.52
N LYS A 262 18.99 -2.90 -16.34
CA LYS A 262 19.69 -3.00 -15.05
C LYS A 262 20.20 -4.41 -14.73
N MET A 263 19.70 -5.44 -15.42
CA MET A 263 20.14 -6.83 -15.29
C MET A 263 21.17 -7.26 -16.35
N GLY A 264 21.63 -6.34 -17.18
CA GLY A 264 22.65 -6.61 -18.22
C GLY A 264 22.12 -6.66 -19.66
N GLY A 265 20.80 -6.52 -19.87
CA GLY A 265 20.19 -6.30 -21.19
C GLY A 265 19.92 -7.53 -22.04
N GLU A 266 20.24 -8.75 -21.57
CA GLU A 266 20.11 -10.00 -22.36
C GLU A 266 18.81 -10.79 -22.10
N ILE A 267 17.97 -10.32 -21.16
CA ILE A 267 16.74 -11.00 -20.75
C ILE A 267 15.62 -10.66 -21.75
N PRO A 268 14.92 -11.67 -22.32
CA PRO A 268 13.82 -11.40 -23.24
C PRO A 268 12.61 -10.77 -22.53
N ILE A 269 11.90 -9.91 -23.27
CA ILE A 269 10.58 -9.39 -22.86
C ILE A 269 9.54 -10.12 -23.69
N GLU A 270 8.62 -10.80 -23.03
CA GLU A 270 7.51 -11.50 -23.66
C GLU A 270 6.18 -10.79 -23.41
N HIS A 271 5.29 -10.85 -24.39
CA HIS A 271 3.96 -10.27 -24.30
C HIS A 271 2.89 -11.35 -24.28
N ILE A 272 2.00 -11.32 -23.28
CA ILE A 272 0.85 -12.21 -23.19
C ILE A 272 -0.44 -11.40 -23.00
N ALA A 273 -1.55 -11.88 -23.58
CA ALA A 273 -2.82 -11.17 -23.44
C ALA A 273 -3.35 -11.17 -21.99
N TYR A 274 -4.03 -10.11 -21.56
CA TYR A 274 -4.71 -10.09 -20.25
C TYR A 274 -5.72 -11.22 -20.09
N SER A 275 -6.42 -11.58 -21.17
CA SER A 275 -7.38 -12.69 -21.18
C SER A 275 -6.74 -14.04 -20.84
N GLU A 276 -5.48 -14.25 -21.24
CA GLU A 276 -4.72 -15.46 -20.91
C GLU A 276 -4.30 -15.47 -19.42
N ALA A 277 -3.95 -14.31 -18.86
CA ALA A 277 -3.46 -14.18 -17.48
C ALA A 277 -4.58 -14.13 -16.42
N TYR A 278 -5.71 -13.47 -16.71
CA TYR A 278 -6.76 -13.16 -15.75
C TYR A 278 -8.18 -13.53 -16.20
N GLY A 279 -8.34 -14.08 -17.43
CA GLY A 279 -9.63 -14.40 -18.04
C GLY A 279 -10.27 -13.21 -18.80
N GLU A 280 -11.28 -13.50 -19.61
CA GLU A 280 -11.89 -12.54 -20.54
C GLU A 280 -12.62 -11.36 -19.87
N ASP A 281 -13.02 -11.51 -18.62
CA ASP A 281 -13.78 -10.50 -17.86
C ASP A 281 -12.88 -9.50 -17.11
N PHE A 282 -11.58 -9.59 -17.27
CA PHE A 282 -10.64 -8.69 -16.59
C PHE A 282 -10.63 -7.30 -17.24
N GLU A 283 -10.78 -6.26 -16.41
CA GLU A 283 -10.67 -4.85 -16.84
C GLU A 283 -9.48 -4.20 -16.14
N ASP A 284 -8.52 -3.66 -16.89
CA ASP A 284 -7.44 -2.86 -16.32
C ASP A 284 -7.70 -1.34 -16.50
N ILE A 285 -7.10 -0.57 -15.63
CA ILE A 285 -7.11 0.89 -15.71
C ILE A 285 -5.91 1.31 -16.54
N GLN A 286 -6.16 1.90 -17.73
CA GLN A 286 -5.10 2.24 -18.69
C GLN A 286 -4.12 3.29 -18.16
N ARG A 287 -4.59 4.24 -17.36
CA ARG A 287 -3.75 5.34 -16.88
C ARG A 287 -4.04 5.65 -15.41
N ARG A 288 -2.98 5.69 -14.57
CA ARG A 288 -3.06 6.12 -13.17
C ARG A 288 -1.92 7.11 -12.89
N VAL A 289 -2.23 8.39 -12.96
CA VAL A 289 -1.26 9.48 -12.71
C VAL A 289 -1.91 10.44 -11.72
N PRO A 290 -1.35 10.60 -10.51
CA PRO A 290 -1.87 11.56 -9.54
C PRO A 290 -1.47 12.99 -9.90
N GLU A 291 -2.30 13.94 -9.55
CA GLU A 291 -1.89 15.29 -9.23
C GLU A 291 -1.52 15.29 -7.73
N VAL A 292 -0.38 15.83 -7.37
CA VAL A 292 0.18 15.78 -6.00
C VAL A 292 0.51 17.16 -5.41
N ASP A 293 0.08 18.24 -6.05
CA ASP A 293 0.31 19.62 -5.59
C ASP A 293 -0.36 19.89 -4.24
N LYS A 294 -1.49 19.21 -3.95
CA LYS A 294 -2.16 19.32 -2.65
C LYS A 294 -1.28 18.78 -1.53
N LEU A 295 -0.67 17.62 -1.75
CA LEU A 295 0.30 17.02 -0.83
C LEU A 295 1.50 17.96 -0.63
N GLU A 296 2.12 18.40 -1.73
CA GLU A 296 3.29 19.28 -1.69
C GLU A 296 3.02 20.60 -0.97
N ARG A 297 1.84 21.22 -1.19
CA ARG A 297 1.43 22.41 -0.43
C ARG A 297 1.22 22.17 1.06
N ALA A 298 0.74 20.97 1.44
CA ALA A 298 0.45 20.66 2.82
C ALA A 298 1.72 20.39 3.64
N ILE A 299 2.67 19.63 3.09
CA ILE A 299 3.85 19.17 3.85
C ILE A 299 5.19 19.66 3.30
N GLY A 300 5.18 20.51 2.26
CA GLY A 300 6.40 21.07 1.66
C GLY A 300 7.24 20.10 0.84
N SER A 301 6.74 18.87 0.59
CA SER A 301 7.45 17.83 -0.18
C SER A 301 6.48 16.86 -0.84
N LYS A 302 6.96 16.14 -1.85
CA LYS A 302 6.27 15.03 -2.50
C LYS A 302 7.25 13.92 -2.88
N PRO A 303 6.80 12.67 -3.13
CA PRO A 303 7.65 11.62 -3.66
C PRO A 303 8.29 12.04 -4.99
N ASN A 304 9.63 12.00 -5.06
CA ASN A 304 10.40 12.45 -6.24
C ASN A 304 11.56 11.52 -6.62
N MET A 305 11.78 10.44 -5.89
CA MET A 305 12.78 9.42 -6.23
C MET A 305 12.53 8.92 -7.65
N THR A 306 13.58 8.87 -8.46
CA THR A 306 13.48 8.41 -9.84
C THR A 306 13.22 6.91 -9.91
N LEU A 307 12.59 6.45 -11.02
CA LEU A 307 12.36 5.02 -11.21
C LEU A 307 13.67 4.21 -11.17
N ASP A 308 14.76 4.77 -11.65
CA ASP A 308 16.06 4.08 -11.66
C ASP A 308 16.62 3.88 -10.25
N GLU A 309 16.51 4.87 -9.38
CA GLU A 309 16.89 4.76 -7.95
C GLU A 309 15.99 3.75 -7.22
N ILE A 310 14.68 3.77 -7.48
CA ILE A 310 13.73 2.81 -6.94
C ILE A 310 14.09 1.37 -7.35
N LEU A 311 14.39 1.16 -8.63
CA LEU A 311 14.76 -0.16 -9.14
C LEU A 311 16.09 -0.64 -8.56
N ASP A 312 17.08 0.24 -8.40
CA ASP A 312 18.37 -0.11 -7.80
C ASP A 312 18.20 -0.61 -6.36
N ASP A 313 17.39 0.08 -5.56
CA ASP A 313 17.11 -0.32 -4.17
C ASP A 313 16.37 -1.67 -4.10
N ILE A 314 15.32 -1.85 -4.90
CA ILE A 314 14.55 -3.11 -4.93
C ILE A 314 15.43 -4.29 -5.40
N ILE A 315 16.23 -4.09 -6.44
CA ILE A 315 17.13 -5.13 -6.96
C ILE A 315 18.20 -5.49 -5.92
N ALA A 316 18.79 -4.50 -5.25
CA ALA A 316 19.77 -4.74 -4.21
C ALA A 316 19.18 -5.54 -3.04
N TRP A 317 17.98 -5.17 -2.59
CA TRP A 317 17.27 -5.88 -1.51
C TRP A 317 16.92 -7.33 -1.92
N ARG A 318 16.42 -7.55 -3.15
CA ARG A 318 16.08 -8.89 -3.65
C ARG A 318 17.30 -9.79 -3.75
N ARG A 319 18.45 -9.26 -4.20
CA ARG A 319 19.70 -10.01 -4.29
C ARG A 319 20.21 -10.42 -2.90
N ALA A 320 20.17 -9.52 -1.94
CA ALA A 320 20.56 -9.81 -0.55
C ALA A 320 19.67 -10.91 0.07
N GLY A 321 18.35 -10.81 -0.06
CA GLY A 321 17.42 -11.83 0.48
C GLY A 321 17.55 -13.21 -0.17
N ARG A 322 17.98 -13.31 -1.43
CA ARG A 322 18.25 -14.59 -2.10
C ARG A 322 19.55 -15.22 -1.59
N SER A 323 20.61 -14.43 -1.41
CA SER A 323 21.86 -14.92 -0.85
C SER A 323 21.70 -15.48 0.56
N ASP A 324 20.85 -14.84 1.40
CA ASP A 324 20.54 -15.35 2.73
C ASP A 324 19.66 -16.60 2.71
N GLY A 325 18.72 -16.68 1.74
CA GLY A 325 17.88 -17.86 1.52
C GLY A 325 18.68 -19.08 1.07
N ASP A 326 19.63 -18.89 0.17
CA ASP A 326 20.54 -19.95 -0.31
C ASP A 326 21.47 -20.42 0.83
N ALA A 327 22.01 -19.50 1.66
CA ALA A 327 22.83 -19.84 2.81
C ALA A 327 22.04 -20.63 3.89
N ARG A 328 20.76 -20.27 4.14
CA ARG A 328 19.88 -21.02 5.06
C ARG A 328 19.48 -22.39 4.51
N ALA A 329 19.28 -22.51 3.20
CA ALA A 329 19.00 -23.79 2.55
C ALA A 329 20.18 -24.76 2.63
N GLU A 330 21.41 -24.27 2.48
CA GLU A 330 22.65 -25.04 2.64
C GLU A 330 22.94 -25.45 4.09
N SER A 331 22.51 -24.62 5.07
CA SER A 331 22.64 -24.94 6.52
C SER A 331 21.61 -25.93 7.05
N GLY A 332 20.59 -26.29 6.25
CA GLY A 332 19.57 -27.29 6.63
C GLY A 332 18.48 -26.78 7.58
N GLU A 333 18.42 -25.50 7.85
CA GLU A 333 17.34 -24.88 8.64
C GLU A 333 16.11 -24.65 7.75
N ARG A 334 15.21 -25.63 7.74
CA ARG A 334 13.86 -25.45 7.20
C ARG A 334 12.97 -24.85 8.30
N VAL A 335 12.45 -23.67 8.05
CA VAL A 335 11.37 -23.06 8.84
C VAL A 335 10.02 -23.66 8.46
#